data_deb4a3a7e05ba8c5e13041635ffbe5ca
#
_entry.id   deb4a3a7e05ba8c5e13041635ffbe5ca
#
_cell.length_a   1.000
_cell.length_b   1.000
_cell.length_c   1.000
_cell.angle_alpha   90.00
_cell.angle_beta   90.00
_cell.angle_gamma   90.00
#
_symmetry.space_group_name_H-M   'P 1'
#
loop_
_entity.id
_entity.type
_entity.pdbx_description
1 polymer ?
#
loop_
_entity_poly.entity_id
_entity_poly.type
_entity_poly.pdbx_seq_one_letter_code
_entity_poly.pdbx_strand_id
1 'polypeptide(L)'
;MDLVLNLAPRVVIRNDHLKAYPYDHYDGGVKRAASVVIPAIAIDRTSARPLFRQIYEGYREAIVDRRLRPGQRLPSTRGLAAELEISRVPVLNAFDQLLAEGYLESRVGAGTYVAGSLPGEPSAAGERPVARGPAPRPGRRVVSRAPAVLLRAAPEPWFQGWGAFRVAEPDVDHFPFPVWSSLVARHCRARGSLLHYGDPAGYGPFRESVAAYLRTARAVRCEAAQIMAVSGSQQALEISARVLLDPRSPVWIEEPGYRGARDVLTIVGARLVPVPVDDQGLDVAAGIARCPRARVAYVTPSHQYPLGVTMTASRRLRLLEWAQNNGSWIIEDDYDSEYRYGSLPIASLQGLDRDARVIYVGTFSKVLFPALRLGYIVIPTDLVRRFMAVREAMDIFPPTLNQAVLADFIAEGHFARHIRRMRQIYSERRGALAKAIADELGPRLQMLGSPAGMHLAAALPRGSRDRPISVRAARQGLWVMPLSTCYLGRGARQGLVLGYGGTSAAAMPAAVRRLRAVVTSG
;
A
#
# COMPACT_ATOMS: atom_id res chain seq x y z
N MET A 1 -22.03 -34.52 -10.84
CA MET A 1 -23.13 -33.87 -11.59
C MET A 1 -22.53 -32.68 -12.33
N ASP A 2 -22.40 -32.90 -13.56
CA ASP A 2 -21.58 -32.39 -14.63
C ASP A 2 -21.63 -30.85 -14.84
N LEU A 3 -20.44 -30.24 -14.85
CA LEU A 3 -20.25 -28.91 -15.39
C LEU A 3 -19.90 -29.05 -16.89
N VAL A 4 -20.88 -28.80 -17.74
CA VAL A 4 -20.71 -28.73 -19.19
C VAL A 4 -20.01 -27.41 -19.54
N LEU A 5 -18.76 -27.51 -19.94
CA LEU A 5 -17.99 -26.43 -20.60
C LEU A 5 -18.47 -26.33 -22.04
N ASN A 6 -19.19 -25.26 -22.36
CA ASN A 6 -19.61 -24.90 -23.72
C ASN A 6 -18.41 -24.30 -24.47
N LEU A 7 -17.77 -25.11 -25.30
CA LEU A 7 -16.73 -24.72 -26.26
C LEU A 7 -17.43 -24.28 -27.54
N ALA A 8 -17.47 -22.98 -27.82
CA ALA A 8 -17.83 -22.44 -29.12
C ALA A 8 -16.77 -22.79 -30.19
N PRO A 9 -17.14 -23.08 -31.45
CA PRO A 9 -16.23 -23.62 -32.44
C PRO A 9 -15.22 -22.58 -32.91
N ARG A 10 -13.95 -22.90 -32.74
CA ARG A 10 -12.84 -22.24 -33.44
C ARG A 10 -12.90 -22.64 -34.90
N VAL A 11 -13.17 -21.71 -35.78
CA VAL A 11 -13.01 -21.91 -37.25
C VAL A 11 -11.51 -21.92 -37.53
N VAL A 12 -10.95 -23.10 -37.66
CA VAL A 12 -9.62 -23.33 -38.23
C VAL A 12 -9.82 -23.47 -39.72
N ILE A 13 -9.46 -22.44 -40.48
CA ILE A 13 -9.39 -22.56 -41.94
C ILE A 13 -8.13 -23.36 -42.27
N ARG A 14 -8.31 -24.63 -42.61
CA ARG A 14 -7.25 -25.47 -43.19
C ARG A 14 -6.86 -24.95 -44.56
N ASN A 15 -5.57 -24.90 -44.77
CA ASN A 15 -4.87 -24.46 -45.95
C ASN A 15 -4.88 -25.58 -47.00
N ASP A 16 -6.01 -25.78 -47.71
CA ASP A 16 -6.06 -26.68 -48.85
C ASP A 16 -6.93 -26.03 -49.92
N HIS A 17 -6.38 -25.10 -50.65
CA HIS A 17 -6.78 -24.74 -52.04
C HIS A 17 -5.89 -23.58 -52.54
N LEU A 18 -4.66 -23.92 -52.92
CA LEU A 18 -3.92 -23.14 -53.93
C LEU A 18 -4.61 -23.31 -55.28
N LYS A 19 -5.54 -22.47 -55.64
CA LYS A 19 -5.99 -22.35 -57.02
C LYS A 19 -5.13 -21.30 -57.72
N ALA A 20 -4.21 -21.79 -58.55
CA ALA A 20 -3.57 -20.97 -59.57
C ALA A 20 -4.60 -20.66 -60.66
N TYR A 21 -4.89 -19.41 -60.92
CA TYR A 21 -5.62 -18.97 -62.11
C TYR A 21 -4.62 -18.71 -63.23
N PRO A 22 -4.83 -19.27 -64.46
CA PRO A 22 -4.02 -18.96 -65.61
C PRO A 22 -4.46 -17.60 -66.17
N TYR A 23 -3.53 -16.69 -66.31
CA TYR A 23 -3.72 -15.48 -67.13
C TYR A 23 -3.09 -15.71 -68.47
N ASP A 24 -3.93 -15.53 -69.53
CA ASP A 24 -3.57 -15.53 -70.93
C ASP A 24 -2.59 -14.41 -71.26
N HIS A 25 -1.74 -14.70 -72.22
CA HIS A 25 -0.70 -13.85 -72.79
C HIS A 25 -1.19 -12.49 -73.28
N TYR A 26 -0.63 -11.41 -72.71
CA TYR A 26 -0.41 -10.18 -73.40
C TYR A 26 1.01 -9.72 -73.20
N ASP A 27 1.77 -9.63 -74.27
CA ASP A 27 3.18 -9.28 -74.34
C ASP A 27 3.34 -7.77 -74.08
N GLY A 28 4.02 -7.40 -73.06
CA GLY A 28 4.31 -6.01 -72.66
C GLY A 28 4.92 -5.93 -71.28
N GLY A 29 6.21 -5.87 -71.23
CA GLY A 29 7.16 -5.75 -70.10
C GLY A 29 6.60 -5.43 -68.74
N VAL A 30 6.06 -6.41 -68.02
CA VAL A 30 5.63 -6.25 -66.62
C VAL A 30 6.70 -6.84 -65.66
N LYS A 31 7.33 -5.97 -64.85
CA LYS A 31 8.17 -6.37 -63.74
C LYS A 31 7.44 -7.40 -62.89
N ARG A 32 8.02 -8.60 -62.74
CA ARG A 32 7.52 -9.65 -61.81
C ARG A 32 7.26 -9.05 -60.44
N ALA A 33 5.99 -8.93 -60.04
CA ALA A 33 5.59 -8.63 -58.68
C ALA A 33 6.01 -9.81 -57.80
N ALA A 34 6.90 -9.59 -56.87
CA ALA A 34 7.22 -10.57 -55.84
C ALA A 34 5.92 -10.96 -55.10
N SER A 35 5.65 -12.26 -55.01
CA SER A 35 4.50 -12.78 -54.26
C SER A 35 4.55 -12.25 -52.81
N VAL A 36 3.56 -11.44 -52.47
CA VAL A 36 3.41 -10.92 -51.12
C VAL A 36 2.85 -12.04 -50.25
N VAL A 37 3.68 -12.65 -49.42
CA VAL A 37 3.21 -13.65 -48.43
C VAL A 37 2.52 -12.89 -47.31
N ILE A 38 1.21 -13.07 -47.18
CA ILE A 38 0.42 -12.47 -46.09
C ILE A 38 0.39 -13.48 -44.95
N PRO A 39 0.83 -13.12 -43.76
CA PRO A 39 0.62 -13.99 -42.60
C PRO A 39 -0.88 -14.06 -42.32
N ALA A 40 -1.42 -15.27 -42.15
CA ALA A 40 -2.80 -15.45 -41.74
C ALA A 40 -3.04 -14.79 -40.39
N ILE A 41 -3.61 -13.58 -40.38
CA ILE A 41 -4.05 -12.89 -39.19
C ILE A 41 -5.50 -13.32 -38.94
N ALA A 42 -5.71 -14.08 -37.86
CA ALA A 42 -7.04 -14.46 -37.47
C ALA A 42 -7.75 -13.23 -36.85
N ILE A 43 -8.83 -12.79 -37.53
CA ILE A 43 -9.71 -11.73 -37.01
C ILE A 43 -10.95 -12.38 -36.41
N ASP A 44 -11.20 -12.06 -35.15
CA ASP A 44 -12.43 -12.43 -34.45
C ASP A 44 -13.39 -11.23 -34.46
N ARG A 45 -14.43 -11.31 -35.32
CA ARG A 45 -15.45 -10.26 -35.45
C ARG A 45 -16.43 -10.23 -34.26
N THR A 46 -16.45 -11.29 -33.44
CA THR A 46 -17.31 -11.39 -32.26
C THR A 46 -16.64 -10.86 -30.98
N SER A 47 -15.33 -10.62 -31.06
CA SER A 47 -14.54 -10.10 -29.95
C SER A 47 -14.88 -8.64 -29.62
N ALA A 48 -14.90 -8.31 -28.34
CA ALA A 48 -14.99 -6.91 -27.87
C ALA A 48 -13.76 -6.06 -28.25
N ARG A 49 -12.67 -6.66 -28.74
CA ARG A 49 -11.46 -5.95 -29.19
C ARG A 49 -11.69 -5.31 -30.54
N PRO A 50 -11.38 -4.00 -30.72
CA PRO A 50 -11.48 -3.33 -32.01
C PRO A 50 -10.65 -4.01 -33.08
N LEU A 51 -11.16 -4.07 -34.32
CA LEU A 51 -10.50 -4.72 -35.44
C LEU A 51 -9.09 -4.19 -35.71
N PHE A 52 -8.89 -2.88 -35.62
CA PHE A 52 -7.55 -2.29 -35.83
C PHE A 52 -6.53 -2.84 -34.83
N ARG A 53 -6.96 -3.10 -33.58
CA ARG A 53 -6.10 -3.62 -32.55
C ARG A 53 -5.70 -5.07 -32.82
N GLN A 54 -6.62 -5.88 -33.32
CA GLN A 54 -6.34 -7.27 -33.69
C GLN A 54 -5.35 -7.34 -34.86
N ILE A 55 -5.52 -6.48 -35.87
CA ILE A 55 -4.59 -6.37 -37.00
C ILE A 55 -3.21 -5.92 -36.53
N TYR A 56 -3.14 -4.87 -35.72
CA TYR A 56 -1.90 -4.35 -35.16
C TYR A 56 -1.15 -5.43 -34.38
N GLU A 57 -1.82 -6.09 -33.43
CA GLU A 57 -1.22 -7.15 -32.60
C GLU A 57 -0.74 -8.31 -33.47
N GLY A 58 -1.53 -8.76 -34.43
CA GLY A 58 -1.16 -9.85 -35.32
C GLY A 58 0.07 -9.55 -36.19
N TYR A 59 0.18 -8.34 -36.76
CA TYR A 59 1.36 -7.93 -37.52
C TYR A 59 2.57 -7.74 -36.61
N ARG A 60 2.41 -7.10 -35.43
CA ARG A 60 3.47 -6.89 -34.47
C ARG A 60 4.07 -8.23 -34.01
N GLU A 61 3.22 -9.19 -33.64
CA GLU A 61 3.67 -10.54 -33.27
C GLU A 61 4.37 -11.25 -34.41
N ALA A 62 3.84 -11.17 -35.64
CA ALA A 62 4.46 -11.79 -36.80
C ALA A 62 5.85 -11.19 -37.10
N ILE A 63 6.05 -9.91 -36.86
CA ILE A 63 7.33 -9.22 -37.05
C ILE A 63 8.31 -9.60 -35.92
N VAL A 64 7.86 -9.54 -34.65
CA VAL A 64 8.69 -9.89 -33.47
C VAL A 64 9.14 -11.36 -33.51
N ASP A 65 8.24 -12.27 -33.90
CA ASP A 65 8.52 -13.70 -34.06
C ASP A 65 9.29 -14.03 -35.34
N ARG A 66 9.67 -13.02 -36.12
CA ARG A 66 10.36 -13.16 -37.41
C ARG A 66 9.62 -14.00 -38.46
N ARG A 67 8.31 -14.17 -38.33
CA ARG A 67 7.44 -14.73 -39.37
C ARG A 67 7.35 -13.78 -40.58
N LEU A 68 7.43 -12.47 -40.30
CA LEU A 68 7.69 -11.43 -41.30
C LEU A 68 9.16 -10.98 -41.15
N ARG A 69 9.90 -10.98 -42.27
CA ARG A 69 11.33 -10.66 -42.28
C ARG A 69 11.59 -9.17 -42.47
N PRO A 70 12.65 -8.60 -41.89
CA PRO A 70 13.09 -7.23 -42.20
C PRO A 70 13.21 -6.98 -43.69
N GLY A 71 12.72 -5.85 -44.14
CA GLY A 71 12.69 -5.49 -45.56
C GLY A 71 11.59 -6.18 -46.40
N GLN A 72 10.79 -7.07 -45.82
CA GLN A 72 9.68 -7.72 -46.52
C GLN A 72 8.59 -6.71 -46.83
N ARG A 73 8.13 -6.73 -48.06
CA ARG A 73 7.02 -5.86 -48.52
C ARG A 73 5.69 -6.40 -47.99
N LEU A 74 4.86 -5.50 -47.47
CA LEU A 74 3.50 -5.79 -47.02
C LEU A 74 2.46 -5.48 -48.12
N PRO A 75 1.26 -6.10 -48.03
CA PRO A 75 0.16 -5.76 -48.91
C PRO A 75 -0.26 -4.29 -48.77
N SER A 76 -0.84 -3.72 -49.81
CA SER A 76 -1.42 -2.38 -49.64
C SER A 76 -2.59 -2.40 -48.65
N THR A 77 -2.83 -1.29 -47.97
CA THR A 77 -3.98 -1.19 -47.06
C THR A 77 -5.33 -1.46 -47.71
N ARG A 78 -5.45 -1.20 -49.02
CA ARG A 78 -6.64 -1.56 -49.83
C ARG A 78 -6.71 -3.07 -50.06
N GLY A 79 -5.59 -3.69 -50.46
CA GLY A 79 -5.52 -5.14 -50.71
C GLY A 79 -5.81 -5.94 -49.43
N LEU A 80 -5.19 -5.56 -48.34
CA LEU A 80 -5.42 -6.22 -47.05
C LEU A 80 -6.86 -6.06 -46.52
N ALA A 81 -7.46 -4.88 -46.70
CA ALA A 81 -8.85 -4.65 -46.34
C ALA A 81 -9.82 -5.53 -47.13
N ALA A 82 -9.56 -5.67 -48.44
CA ALA A 82 -10.35 -6.53 -49.33
C ALA A 82 -10.21 -8.01 -48.95
N GLU A 83 -8.98 -8.49 -48.62
CA GLU A 83 -8.72 -9.87 -48.21
C GLU A 83 -9.34 -10.23 -46.87
N LEU A 84 -9.32 -9.30 -45.92
CA LEU A 84 -9.95 -9.48 -44.62
C LEU A 84 -11.47 -9.19 -44.61
N GLU A 85 -12.02 -8.79 -45.78
CA GLU A 85 -13.43 -8.41 -45.93
C GLU A 85 -13.90 -7.37 -44.90
N ILE A 86 -13.08 -6.32 -44.67
CA ILE A 86 -13.36 -5.23 -43.73
C ILE A 86 -13.20 -3.88 -44.41
N SER A 87 -13.68 -2.82 -43.73
CA SER A 87 -13.42 -1.45 -44.19
C SER A 87 -11.92 -1.11 -44.10
N ARG A 88 -11.44 -0.17 -44.91
CA ARG A 88 -10.02 0.20 -44.98
C ARG A 88 -9.52 0.90 -43.71
N VAL A 89 -10.41 1.57 -42.96
CA VAL A 89 -10.02 2.41 -41.79
C VAL A 89 -9.30 1.62 -40.68
N PRO A 90 -9.76 0.45 -40.22
CA PRO A 90 -9.03 -0.36 -39.25
C PRO A 90 -7.63 -0.76 -39.69
N VAL A 91 -7.44 -1.04 -41.01
CA VAL A 91 -6.12 -1.40 -41.54
C VAL A 91 -5.20 -0.19 -41.56
N LEU A 92 -5.72 0.99 -41.98
CA LEU A 92 -4.95 2.23 -41.94
C LEU A 92 -4.46 2.53 -40.50
N ASN A 93 -5.38 2.51 -39.52
CA ASN A 93 -5.02 2.80 -38.13
C ASN A 93 -3.98 1.82 -37.58
N ALA A 94 -4.09 0.54 -37.91
CA ALA A 94 -3.10 -0.46 -37.51
C ALA A 94 -1.73 -0.22 -38.16
N PHE A 95 -1.70 0.10 -39.46
CA PHE A 95 -0.44 0.37 -40.18
C PHE A 95 0.19 1.68 -39.72
N ASP A 96 -0.60 2.72 -39.50
CA ASP A 96 -0.11 4.01 -38.99
C ASP A 96 0.54 3.84 -37.58
N GLN A 97 -0.06 3.02 -36.74
CA GLN A 97 0.53 2.71 -35.44
C GLN A 97 1.84 1.91 -35.55
N LEU A 98 1.87 0.87 -36.40
CA LEU A 98 3.10 0.10 -36.66
C LEU A 98 4.22 0.94 -37.27
N LEU A 99 3.87 1.92 -38.16
CA LEU A 99 4.81 2.90 -38.70
C LEU A 99 5.32 3.85 -37.62
N ALA A 100 4.43 4.39 -36.79
CA ALA A 100 4.79 5.29 -35.70
C ALA A 100 5.70 4.61 -34.64
N GLU A 101 5.49 3.32 -34.40
CA GLU A 101 6.30 2.52 -33.50
C GLU A 101 7.59 1.96 -34.12
N GLY A 102 7.80 2.20 -35.46
CA GLY A 102 9.01 1.77 -36.15
C GLY A 102 9.09 0.27 -36.49
N TYR A 103 7.98 -0.46 -36.44
CA TYR A 103 7.90 -1.84 -36.95
C TYR A 103 7.81 -1.89 -38.47
N LEU A 104 7.26 -0.85 -39.06
CA LEU A 104 7.13 -0.69 -40.52
C LEU A 104 7.84 0.58 -41.01
N GLU A 105 8.22 0.58 -42.29
CA GLU A 105 8.72 1.76 -43.01
C GLU A 105 7.95 1.95 -44.32
N SER A 106 7.67 3.20 -44.65
CA SER A 106 7.03 3.54 -45.92
C SER A 106 8.08 4.04 -46.93
N ARG A 107 8.06 3.52 -48.15
CA ARG A 107 8.93 3.97 -49.23
C ARG A 107 8.07 4.62 -50.30
N VAL A 108 8.32 5.89 -50.55
CA VAL A 108 7.55 6.70 -51.53
C VAL A 108 7.49 6.00 -52.85
N GLY A 109 6.28 5.76 -53.39
CA GLY A 109 6.06 5.07 -54.67
C GLY A 109 6.28 3.56 -54.66
N ALA A 110 6.82 2.96 -53.56
CA ALA A 110 7.16 1.54 -53.53
C ALA A 110 6.33 0.72 -52.51
N GLY A 111 5.66 1.36 -51.57
CA GLY A 111 4.76 0.71 -50.58
C GLY A 111 5.29 0.65 -49.17
N THR A 112 4.69 -0.22 -48.33
CA THR A 112 5.02 -0.41 -46.90
C THR A 112 5.84 -1.69 -46.74
N TYR A 113 6.88 -1.61 -45.92
CA TYR A 113 7.84 -2.70 -45.66
C TYR A 113 8.02 -2.91 -44.18
N VAL A 114 8.42 -4.11 -43.78
CA VAL A 114 8.91 -4.38 -42.43
C VAL A 114 10.22 -3.61 -42.22
N ALA A 115 10.38 -2.90 -41.16
CA ALA A 115 11.57 -2.11 -40.86
C ALA A 115 12.84 -2.97 -40.85
N GLY A 116 13.92 -2.41 -41.37
CA GLY A 116 15.23 -3.11 -41.50
C GLY A 116 15.87 -3.43 -40.12
N SER A 117 15.58 -2.61 -39.08
CA SER A 117 15.95 -2.84 -37.68
C SER A 117 14.70 -2.65 -36.83
N LEU A 118 14.44 -3.60 -35.92
CA LEU A 118 13.29 -3.49 -35.02
C LEU A 118 13.61 -2.55 -33.84
N PRO A 119 12.61 -1.85 -33.29
CA PRO A 119 12.79 -1.06 -32.09
C PRO A 119 13.37 -1.91 -30.95
N GLY A 120 14.55 -1.54 -30.44
CA GLY A 120 15.25 -2.27 -29.38
C GLY A 120 16.25 -3.34 -29.84
N GLU A 121 16.43 -3.59 -31.13
CA GLU A 121 17.61 -4.35 -31.61
C GLU A 121 18.81 -3.39 -31.79
N PRO A 122 20.03 -3.75 -31.29
CA PRO A 122 21.23 -3.01 -31.64
C PRO A 122 21.40 -3.00 -33.15
N SER A 123 21.65 -1.84 -33.75
CA SER A 123 21.87 -1.70 -35.20
C SER A 123 23.00 -2.62 -35.63
N ALA A 124 22.68 -3.62 -36.44
CA ALA A 124 23.64 -4.60 -36.97
C ALA A 124 24.47 -4.02 -38.13
N ALA A 125 24.93 -2.77 -38.00
CA ALA A 125 25.93 -2.22 -38.90
C ALA A 125 27.31 -2.64 -38.39
N GLY A 126 27.76 -3.82 -38.75
CA GLY A 126 29.18 -4.19 -38.67
C GLY A 126 29.58 -5.37 -37.83
N GLU A 127 28.71 -6.23 -37.36
CA GLU A 127 29.11 -7.42 -36.61
C GLU A 127 29.11 -8.68 -37.51
N ARG A 128 30.29 -9.29 -37.66
CA ARG A 128 30.48 -10.65 -38.21
C ARG A 128 29.62 -11.65 -37.42
N PRO A 129 29.08 -12.72 -38.05
CA PRO A 129 28.26 -13.70 -37.34
C PRO A 129 29.13 -14.42 -36.28
N VAL A 130 28.97 -14.00 -35.05
CA VAL A 130 29.46 -14.79 -33.91
C VAL A 130 28.57 -16.02 -33.80
N ALA A 131 29.16 -17.20 -33.93
CA ALA A 131 28.46 -18.47 -33.73
C ALA A 131 27.68 -18.42 -32.41
N ARG A 132 26.36 -18.53 -32.49
CA ARG A 132 25.49 -18.55 -31.29
C ARG A 132 25.84 -19.79 -30.48
N GLY A 133 26.62 -19.60 -29.42
CA GLY A 133 26.72 -20.58 -28.35
C GLY A 133 25.34 -20.92 -27.77
N PRO A 134 25.21 -22.04 -27.02
CA PRO A 134 23.94 -22.45 -26.44
C PRO A 134 23.33 -21.28 -25.66
N ALA A 135 22.00 -21.05 -25.85
CA ALA A 135 21.26 -19.94 -25.20
C ALA A 135 21.65 -19.85 -23.72
N PRO A 136 22.03 -18.67 -23.24
CA PRO A 136 22.40 -18.53 -21.83
C PRO A 136 21.24 -19.04 -20.98
N ARG A 137 21.54 -20.00 -20.09
CA ARG A 137 20.58 -20.42 -19.06
C ARG A 137 20.09 -19.16 -18.37
N PRO A 138 18.77 -19.02 -18.08
CA PRO A 138 18.27 -17.84 -17.40
C PRO A 138 19.07 -17.63 -16.12
N GLY A 139 19.98 -16.67 -16.17
CA GLY A 139 20.88 -16.36 -15.06
C GLY A 139 20.03 -16.00 -13.84
N ARG A 140 20.46 -16.43 -12.67
CA ARG A 140 19.83 -16.06 -11.40
C ARG A 140 19.72 -14.54 -11.34
N ARG A 141 18.50 -14.02 -11.42
CA ARG A 141 18.26 -12.58 -11.30
C ARG A 141 18.74 -12.11 -9.95
N VAL A 142 19.68 -11.17 -9.94
CA VAL A 142 20.21 -10.59 -8.71
C VAL A 142 19.25 -9.50 -8.25
N VAL A 143 18.69 -9.70 -7.07
CA VAL A 143 17.78 -8.73 -6.42
C VAL A 143 18.29 -8.40 -5.02
N SER A 144 17.89 -7.26 -4.47
CA SER A 144 18.21 -6.89 -3.09
C SER A 144 17.75 -7.97 -2.10
N ARG A 145 18.53 -8.20 -1.05
CA ARG A 145 18.21 -9.18 0.01
C ARG A 145 17.23 -8.62 1.04
N ALA A 146 17.21 -7.29 1.23
CA ALA A 146 16.39 -6.66 2.27
C ALA A 146 14.88 -6.97 2.12
N PRO A 147 14.25 -6.86 0.93
CA PRO A 147 12.84 -7.21 0.78
C PRO A 147 12.54 -8.70 1.00
N ALA A 148 13.52 -9.59 0.81
CA ALA A 148 13.31 -11.04 0.98
C ALA A 148 12.93 -11.41 2.43
N VAL A 149 13.38 -10.62 3.42
CA VAL A 149 13.04 -10.81 4.84
C VAL A 149 11.54 -10.58 5.10
N LEU A 150 10.90 -9.77 4.25
CA LEU A 150 9.46 -9.46 4.36
C LEU A 150 8.57 -10.44 3.60
N LEU A 151 9.15 -11.32 2.76
CA LEU A 151 8.39 -12.32 2.03
C LEU A 151 7.82 -13.34 3.01
N ARG A 152 6.50 -13.46 3.00
CA ARG A 152 5.75 -14.40 3.83
C ARG A 152 5.28 -15.56 2.97
N ALA A 153 5.32 -16.76 3.52
CA ALA A 153 4.92 -17.98 2.80
C ALA A 153 3.45 -17.94 2.34
N ALA A 154 2.58 -17.24 3.08
CA ALA A 154 1.18 -17.05 2.72
C ALA A 154 0.63 -15.76 3.32
N PRO A 155 -0.38 -15.13 2.69
CA PRO A 155 -1.12 -14.03 3.28
C PRO A 155 -1.76 -14.46 4.60
N GLU A 156 -1.76 -13.56 5.60
CA GLU A 156 -2.33 -13.85 6.91
C GLU A 156 -3.86 -13.79 6.84
N PRO A 157 -4.59 -14.88 7.15
CA PRO A 157 -6.03 -14.96 6.92
C PRO A 157 -6.84 -13.87 7.61
N TRP A 158 -6.42 -13.44 8.81
CA TRP A 158 -7.10 -12.41 9.60
C TRP A 158 -7.02 -11.00 9.03
N PHE A 159 -6.27 -10.78 7.95
CA PHE A 159 -6.23 -9.51 7.21
C PHE A 159 -6.94 -9.55 5.85
N GLN A 160 -7.49 -10.69 5.44
CA GLN A 160 -8.03 -10.87 4.09
C GLN A 160 -9.50 -10.45 3.93
N GLY A 161 -10.25 -10.33 5.00
CA GLY A 161 -11.68 -10.05 4.94
C GLY A 161 -12.11 -8.87 5.79
N TRP A 162 -13.40 -8.56 5.69
CA TRP A 162 -14.07 -7.46 6.39
C TRP A 162 -15.11 -8.02 7.36
N GLY A 163 -15.32 -7.37 8.50
CA GLY A 163 -16.33 -7.76 9.45
C GLY A 163 -15.87 -7.74 10.90
N ALA A 164 -16.51 -8.56 11.74
CA ALA A 164 -16.31 -8.53 13.17
C ALA A 164 -14.85 -8.76 13.60
N PHE A 165 -14.42 -7.95 14.55
CA PHE A 165 -13.10 -7.98 15.21
C PHE A 165 -11.91 -7.58 14.35
N ARG A 166 -12.11 -7.07 13.14
CA ARG A 166 -11.00 -6.58 12.32
C ARG A 166 -10.30 -5.41 13.02
N VAL A 167 -9.00 -5.57 13.25
CA VAL A 167 -8.17 -4.56 13.91
C VAL A 167 -7.91 -3.39 12.96
N ALA A 168 -7.88 -2.18 13.52
CA ALA A 168 -7.54 -0.95 12.82
C ALA A 168 -8.55 -0.50 11.75
N GLU A 169 -9.77 -1.00 11.80
CA GLU A 169 -10.87 -0.64 10.90
C GLU A 169 -11.77 0.40 11.58
N PRO A 170 -11.78 1.67 11.13
CA PRO A 170 -12.73 2.66 11.61
C PRO A 170 -14.12 2.44 11.01
N ASP A 171 -15.12 3.01 11.67
CA ASP A 171 -16.48 3.05 11.17
C ASP A 171 -16.63 4.12 10.09
N VAL A 172 -16.70 3.69 8.85
CA VAL A 172 -16.86 4.58 7.70
C VAL A 172 -18.33 4.98 7.46
N ASP A 173 -19.30 4.24 8.01
CA ASP A 173 -20.73 4.51 7.81
C ASP A 173 -21.17 5.80 8.52
N HIS A 174 -20.49 6.15 9.61
CA HIS A 174 -20.73 7.38 10.36
C HIS A 174 -19.86 8.56 9.92
N PHE A 175 -19.03 8.37 8.88
CA PHE A 175 -18.25 9.46 8.33
C PHE A 175 -19.14 10.43 7.54
N PRO A 176 -18.99 11.76 7.71
CA PRO A 176 -19.87 12.76 7.08
C PRO A 176 -19.50 12.97 5.60
N PHE A 177 -19.69 11.95 4.75
CA PHE A 177 -19.40 12.00 3.32
C PHE A 177 -20.03 13.16 2.56
N PRO A 178 -21.27 13.60 2.83
CA PRO A 178 -21.84 14.77 2.15
C PRO A 178 -21.01 16.05 2.36
N VAL A 179 -20.52 16.27 3.57
CA VAL A 179 -19.65 17.42 3.88
C VAL A 179 -18.32 17.26 3.14
N TRP A 180 -17.70 16.09 3.24
CA TRP A 180 -16.43 15.78 2.57
C TRP A 180 -16.54 15.98 1.06
N SER A 181 -17.58 15.47 0.41
CA SER A 181 -17.83 15.62 -1.03
C SER A 181 -17.99 17.07 -1.44
N SER A 182 -18.68 17.89 -0.63
CA SER A 182 -18.82 19.32 -0.88
C SER A 182 -17.48 20.05 -0.85
N LEU A 183 -16.62 19.72 0.12
CA LEU A 183 -15.26 20.27 0.21
C LEU A 183 -14.38 19.85 -0.97
N VAL A 184 -14.44 18.58 -1.36
CA VAL A 184 -13.73 18.09 -2.56
C VAL A 184 -14.20 18.87 -3.80
N ALA A 185 -15.50 19.00 -4.01
CA ALA A 185 -16.05 19.75 -5.14
C ALA A 185 -15.66 21.23 -5.13
N ARG A 186 -15.55 21.87 -3.95
CA ARG A 186 -15.07 23.24 -3.79
C ARG A 186 -13.64 23.38 -4.30
N HIS A 187 -12.73 22.53 -3.87
CA HIS A 187 -11.33 22.59 -4.27
C HIS A 187 -11.10 22.19 -5.75
N CYS A 188 -11.86 21.24 -6.29
CA CYS A 188 -11.81 20.89 -7.71
C CYS A 188 -12.27 22.03 -8.63
N ARG A 189 -13.21 22.88 -8.18
CA ARG A 189 -13.66 24.05 -8.95
C ARG A 189 -12.70 25.24 -8.86
N ALA A 190 -11.97 25.36 -7.78
CA ALA A 190 -11.14 26.55 -7.51
C ALA A 190 -9.92 26.71 -8.43
N ARG A 191 -9.57 25.69 -9.22
CA ARG A 191 -8.47 25.67 -10.22
C ARG A 191 -7.33 26.61 -9.83
N GLY A 192 -6.43 26.18 -8.99
CA GLY A 192 -5.36 27.05 -8.51
C GLY A 192 -4.06 26.31 -8.31
N SER A 193 -3.27 26.76 -7.36
CA SER A 193 -1.95 26.21 -7.01
C SER A 193 -1.94 24.70 -6.69
N LEU A 194 -3.09 24.10 -6.40
CA LEU A 194 -3.22 22.65 -6.12
C LEU A 194 -2.89 21.75 -7.33
N LEU A 195 -2.83 22.31 -8.55
CA LEU A 195 -2.50 21.58 -9.78
C LEU A 195 -1.02 21.67 -10.16
N HIS A 196 -0.23 22.43 -9.42
CA HIS A 196 1.21 22.60 -9.66
C HIS A 196 2.03 21.78 -8.68
N TYR A 197 3.34 21.74 -8.89
CA TYR A 197 4.28 21.21 -7.91
C TYR A 197 4.14 21.93 -6.58
N GLY A 198 4.07 21.15 -5.49
CA GLY A 198 3.86 21.67 -4.15
C GLY A 198 5.13 21.72 -3.29
N ASP A 199 4.95 22.17 -2.06
CA ASP A 199 6.01 22.14 -1.04
C ASP A 199 6.27 20.67 -0.61
N PRO A 200 7.51 20.21 -0.53
CA PRO A 200 7.87 18.89 0.00
C PRO A 200 7.31 18.61 1.40
N ALA A 201 7.14 19.61 2.26
CA ALA A 201 6.47 19.43 3.55
C ALA A 201 4.95 19.30 3.44
N GLY A 202 4.35 19.60 2.29
CA GLY A 202 2.91 19.55 2.04
C GLY A 202 2.24 20.92 2.09
N TYR A 203 0.92 20.91 1.88
CA TYR A 203 0.10 22.10 1.74
C TYR A 203 0.10 22.98 3.01
N GLY A 204 0.45 24.27 2.88
CA GLY A 204 0.60 25.22 4.00
C GLY A 204 -0.60 25.25 4.94
N PRO A 205 -1.84 25.53 4.46
CA PRO A 205 -3.02 25.58 5.33
C PRO A 205 -3.32 24.25 6.04
N PHE A 206 -2.97 23.09 5.46
CA PHE A 206 -3.05 21.81 6.14
C PHE A 206 -2.10 21.75 7.34
N ARG A 207 -0.84 22.15 7.15
CA ARG A 207 0.17 22.17 8.21
C ARG A 207 -0.24 23.10 9.36
N GLU A 208 -0.80 24.26 9.05
CA GLU A 208 -1.34 25.22 10.02
C GLU A 208 -2.51 24.64 10.83
N SER A 209 -3.48 24.03 10.14
CA SER A 209 -4.64 23.39 10.77
C SER A 209 -4.24 22.23 11.69
N VAL A 210 -3.26 21.39 11.25
CA VAL A 210 -2.73 20.29 12.06
C VAL A 210 -1.97 20.82 13.28
N ALA A 211 -1.12 21.84 13.13
CA ALA A 211 -0.39 22.43 14.25
C ALA A 211 -1.35 23.02 15.29
N ALA A 212 -2.38 23.75 14.86
CA ALA A 212 -3.40 24.29 15.75
C ALA A 212 -4.15 23.19 16.52
N TYR A 213 -4.56 22.14 15.81
CA TYR A 213 -5.22 20.98 16.40
C TYR A 213 -4.34 20.30 17.45
N LEU A 214 -3.07 20.04 17.14
CA LEU A 214 -2.15 19.33 18.02
C LEU A 214 -1.84 20.10 19.31
N ARG A 215 -1.65 21.40 19.21
CA ARG A 215 -1.43 22.27 20.38
C ARG A 215 -2.62 22.20 21.34
N THR A 216 -3.85 22.20 20.80
CA THR A 216 -5.07 22.22 21.61
C THR A 216 -5.45 20.84 22.14
N ALA A 217 -5.36 19.81 21.30
CA ALA A 217 -5.91 18.48 21.63
C ALA A 217 -4.87 17.55 22.29
N ARG A 218 -3.55 17.73 22.03
CA ARG A 218 -2.49 16.80 22.42
C ARG A 218 -1.38 17.44 23.24
N ALA A 219 -1.46 18.75 23.50
CA ALA A 219 -0.38 19.52 24.13
C ALA A 219 0.98 19.39 23.40
N VAL A 220 0.98 19.08 22.11
CA VAL A 220 2.18 19.02 21.29
C VAL A 220 2.72 20.43 21.07
N ARG A 221 4.01 20.62 21.30
CA ARG A 221 4.70 21.90 21.07
C ARG A 221 5.23 21.95 19.66
N CYS A 222 4.50 22.59 18.76
CA CYS A 222 4.92 22.70 17.36
C CYS A 222 4.35 23.92 16.66
N GLU A 223 5.07 24.34 15.63
CA GLU A 223 4.65 25.32 14.63
C GLU A 223 4.41 24.64 13.29
N ALA A 224 3.65 25.29 12.39
CA ALA A 224 3.34 24.75 11.05
C ALA A 224 4.60 24.40 10.24
N ALA A 225 5.70 25.15 10.44
CA ALA A 225 6.98 24.88 9.78
C ALA A 225 7.60 23.52 10.16
N GLN A 226 7.23 22.96 11.30
CA GLN A 226 7.69 21.66 11.80
C GLN A 226 6.81 20.50 11.32
N ILE A 227 5.66 20.76 10.70
CA ILE A 227 4.73 19.75 10.21
C ILE A 227 5.11 19.34 8.80
N MET A 228 5.21 18.01 8.57
CA MET A 228 5.32 17.41 7.25
C MET A 228 4.17 16.47 7.00
N ALA A 229 3.45 16.67 5.89
CA ALA A 229 2.40 15.77 5.44
C ALA A 229 2.99 14.47 4.88
N VAL A 230 2.39 13.32 5.21
CA VAL A 230 2.83 11.99 4.77
C VAL A 230 1.64 11.10 4.41
N SER A 231 1.90 10.03 3.65
CA SER A 231 0.87 9.04 3.26
C SER A 231 0.49 8.07 4.39
N GLY A 232 0.60 8.51 5.66
CA GLY A 232 0.34 7.73 6.86
C GLY A 232 1.62 7.33 7.59
N SER A 233 1.46 6.63 8.73
CA SER A 233 2.56 6.32 9.65
C SER A 233 3.71 5.51 9.02
N GLN A 234 3.43 4.65 8.03
CA GLN A 234 4.50 3.88 7.37
C GLN A 234 5.51 4.79 6.65
N GLN A 235 5.03 5.78 5.89
CA GLN A 235 5.93 6.74 5.25
C GLN A 235 6.61 7.65 6.28
N ALA A 236 5.90 8.04 7.33
CA ALA A 236 6.48 8.79 8.45
C ALA A 236 7.67 8.06 9.06
N LEU A 237 7.50 6.76 9.34
CA LEU A 237 8.55 5.91 9.90
C LEU A 237 9.72 5.75 8.93
N GLU A 238 9.45 5.56 7.65
CA GLU A 238 10.50 5.39 6.63
C GLU A 238 11.34 6.65 6.49
N ILE A 239 10.71 7.83 6.36
CA ILE A 239 11.44 9.11 6.29
C ILE A 239 12.26 9.32 7.57
N SER A 240 11.65 9.12 8.75
CA SER A 240 12.32 9.26 10.03
C SER A 240 13.53 8.32 10.15
N ALA A 241 13.36 7.07 9.75
CA ALA A 241 14.45 6.10 9.77
C ALA A 241 15.60 6.48 8.84
N ARG A 242 15.30 6.95 7.62
CA ARG A 242 16.33 7.41 6.66
C ARG A 242 17.10 8.65 7.13
N VAL A 243 16.45 9.52 7.90
CA VAL A 243 17.11 10.71 8.47
C VAL A 243 17.98 10.36 9.69
N LEU A 244 17.53 9.44 10.53
CA LEU A 244 18.11 9.20 11.85
C LEU A 244 19.07 8.01 11.92
N LEU A 245 18.99 7.06 10.99
CA LEU A 245 19.66 5.78 11.09
C LEU A 245 20.63 5.55 9.94
N ASP A 246 21.80 5.05 10.28
CA ASP A 246 22.70 4.36 9.38
C ASP A 246 22.41 2.85 9.38
N PRO A 247 22.85 2.09 8.36
CA PRO A 247 22.74 0.64 8.36
C PRO A 247 23.30 0.04 9.65
N ARG A 248 22.58 -0.90 10.26
CA ARG A 248 22.88 -1.59 11.53
C ARG A 248 22.78 -0.72 12.79
N SER A 249 22.30 0.52 12.71
CA SER A 249 21.99 1.32 13.90
C SER A 249 21.02 0.57 14.81
N PRO A 250 21.30 0.49 16.12
CA PRO A 250 20.41 -0.18 17.07
C PRO A 250 19.18 0.68 17.35
N VAL A 251 18.01 0.04 17.30
CA VAL A 251 16.70 0.66 17.53
C VAL A 251 15.92 -0.12 18.56
N TRP A 252 15.51 0.52 19.65
CA TRP A 252 14.55 -0.06 20.57
C TRP A 252 13.18 -0.10 19.94
N ILE A 253 12.53 -1.26 20.03
CA ILE A 253 11.15 -1.47 19.64
C ILE A 253 10.39 -2.15 20.77
N GLU A 254 9.12 -1.80 20.92
CA GLU A 254 8.23 -2.43 21.87
C GLU A 254 8.07 -3.94 21.58
N GLU A 255 8.05 -4.77 22.65
CA GLU A 255 7.87 -6.21 22.57
C GLU A 255 6.79 -6.68 23.57
N PRO A 256 5.55 -6.95 23.11
CA PRO A 256 5.11 -6.94 21.72
C PRO A 256 4.96 -5.53 21.16
N GLY A 257 5.03 -5.40 19.83
CA GLY A 257 4.94 -4.11 19.17
C GLY A 257 4.36 -4.16 17.76
N TYR A 258 4.24 -2.98 17.16
CA TYR A 258 3.69 -2.79 15.82
C TYR A 258 4.58 -3.40 14.75
N ARG A 259 4.02 -4.35 14.00
CA ARG A 259 4.75 -5.07 12.96
C ARG A 259 5.18 -4.17 11.80
N GLY A 260 4.34 -3.20 11.42
CA GLY A 260 4.68 -2.27 10.35
C GLY A 260 5.93 -1.44 10.65
N ALA A 261 6.17 -1.05 11.90
CA ALA A 261 7.40 -0.39 12.31
C ALA A 261 8.61 -1.34 12.17
N ARG A 262 8.47 -2.60 12.59
CA ARG A 262 9.54 -3.61 12.42
C ARG A 262 9.91 -3.81 10.96
N ASP A 263 8.89 -3.92 10.09
CA ASP A 263 9.08 -4.14 8.66
C ASP A 263 9.85 -2.96 8.03
N VAL A 264 9.46 -1.71 8.30
CA VAL A 264 10.16 -0.50 7.81
C VAL A 264 11.60 -0.43 8.33
N LEU A 265 11.79 -0.60 9.64
CA LEU A 265 13.12 -0.54 10.26
C LEU A 265 14.04 -1.65 9.75
N THR A 266 13.49 -2.82 9.44
CA THR A 266 14.25 -3.92 8.82
C THR A 266 14.68 -3.59 7.39
N ILE A 267 13.80 -2.97 6.58
CA ILE A 267 14.13 -2.57 5.19
C ILE A 267 15.25 -1.54 5.16
N VAL A 268 15.25 -0.57 6.06
CA VAL A 268 16.34 0.42 6.14
C VAL A 268 17.62 -0.15 6.76
N GLY A 269 17.62 -1.42 7.14
CA GLY A 269 18.79 -2.14 7.64
C GLY A 269 19.11 -1.89 9.12
N ALA A 270 18.18 -1.39 9.92
CA ALA A 270 18.36 -1.20 11.35
C ALA A 270 18.51 -2.53 12.11
N ARG A 271 19.24 -2.51 13.22
CA ARG A 271 19.31 -3.62 14.19
C ARG A 271 18.23 -3.45 15.23
N LEU A 272 17.19 -4.25 15.16
CA LEU A 272 16.08 -4.20 16.11
C LEU A 272 16.51 -4.76 17.47
N VAL A 273 16.18 -4.04 18.53
CA VAL A 273 16.39 -4.40 19.93
C VAL A 273 15.02 -4.45 20.60
N PRO A 274 14.40 -5.65 20.73
CA PRO A 274 13.10 -5.77 21.37
C PRO A 274 13.21 -5.45 22.87
N VAL A 275 12.35 -4.52 23.33
CA VAL A 275 12.28 -4.08 24.71
C VAL A 275 10.91 -4.46 25.28
N PRO A 276 10.83 -5.16 26.42
CA PRO A 276 9.57 -5.60 27.01
C PRO A 276 8.62 -4.44 27.29
N VAL A 277 7.34 -4.73 27.16
CA VAL A 277 6.24 -3.85 27.59
C VAL A 277 5.55 -4.50 28.79
N ASP A 278 5.46 -3.75 29.89
CA ASP A 278 4.71 -4.11 31.08
C ASP A 278 3.42 -3.25 31.22
N ASP A 279 2.81 -3.25 32.39
CA ASP A 279 1.62 -2.45 32.71
C ASP A 279 1.87 -0.93 32.74
N GLN A 280 3.13 -0.51 32.75
CA GLN A 280 3.55 0.89 32.72
C GLN A 280 4.04 1.35 31.32
N GLY A 281 4.03 0.48 30.32
CA GLY A 281 4.54 0.73 28.97
C GLY A 281 5.92 0.10 28.71
N LEU A 282 6.67 0.62 27.73
CA LEU A 282 8.01 0.11 27.42
C LEU A 282 8.94 0.18 28.63
N ASP A 283 9.61 -0.92 28.99
CA ASP A 283 10.54 -1.00 30.10
C ASP A 283 11.90 -0.37 29.73
N VAL A 284 12.08 0.89 30.12
CA VAL A 284 13.30 1.65 29.84
C VAL A 284 14.53 1.03 30.50
N ALA A 285 14.41 0.44 31.71
CA ALA A 285 15.54 -0.20 32.39
C ALA A 285 16.01 -1.45 31.62
N ALA A 286 15.07 -2.27 31.15
CA ALA A 286 15.38 -3.41 30.30
C ALA A 286 15.98 -2.97 28.95
N GLY A 287 15.53 -1.86 28.39
CA GLY A 287 16.10 -1.27 27.18
C GLY A 287 17.57 -0.87 27.39
N ILE A 288 17.87 -0.16 28.46
CA ILE A 288 19.23 0.25 28.85
C ILE A 288 20.12 -0.98 29.05
N ALA A 289 19.65 -1.99 29.78
CA ALA A 289 20.39 -3.22 30.02
C ALA A 289 20.74 -3.97 28.72
N ARG A 290 19.84 -3.96 27.73
CA ARG A 290 20.03 -4.65 26.43
C ARG A 290 20.89 -3.86 25.45
N CYS A 291 20.71 -2.55 25.37
CA CYS A 291 21.43 -1.68 24.45
C CYS A 291 21.35 -0.21 24.93
N PRO A 292 22.23 0.23 25.82
CA PRO A 292 22.19 1.57 26.41
C PRO A 292 22.31 2.69 25.36
N ARG A 293 23.07 2.43 24.30
CA ARG A 293 23.34 3.39 23.20
C ARG A 293 22.50 3.10 21.94
N ALA A 294 21.22 2.74 22.10
CA ALA A 294 20.34 2.65 20.93
C ALA A 294 20.17 4.05 20.30
N ARG A 295 20.16 4.09 18.98
CA ARG A 295 20.06 5.36 18.23
C ARG A 295 18.66 5.95 18.29
N VAL A 296 17.64 5.10 18.29
CA VAL A 296 16.21 5.46 18.29
C VAL A 296 15.45 4.52 19.21
N ALA A 297 14.43 5.02 19.88
CA ALA A 297 13.36 4.24 20.49
C ALA A 297 12.05 4.52 19.75
N TYR A 298 11.40 3.48 19.21
CA TYR A 298 10.05 3.56 18.65
C TYR A 298 9.04 3.12 19.70
N VAL A 299 8.07 3.98 20.00
CA VAL A 299 7.07 3.77 21.07
C VAL A 299 5.67 4.24 20.65
N THR A 300 4.64 3.60 21.25
CA THR A 300 3.22 3.97 21.12
C THR A 300 2.64 4.32 22.51
N PRO A 301 3.09 5.43 23.14
CA PRO A 301 2.93 5.62 24.59
C PRO A 301 1.52 6.00 25.04
N SER A 302 0.68 6.49 24.14
CA SER A 302 -0.70 6.90 24.46
C SER A 302 -1.66 5.70 24.51
N HIS A 303 -1.44 4.71 23.66
CA HIS A 303 -2.17 3.45 23.60
C HIS A 303 -1.25 2.40 22.94
N GLN A 304 -0.51 1.68 23.78
CA GLN A 304 0.52 0.74 23.31
C GLN A 304 -0.06 -0.34 22.39
N TYR A 305 0.50 -0.47 21.20
CA TYR A 305 0.08 -1.51 20.26
C TYR A 305 0.89 -2.79 20.42
N PRO A 306 0.27 -3.97 20.67
CA PRO A 306 -1.17 -4.23 20.64
C PRO A 306 -1.84 -4.34 22.02
N LEU A 307 -1.11 -4.15 23.13
CA LEU A 307 -1.62 -4.48 24.47
C LEU A 307 -2.62 -3.46 25.02
N GLY A 308 -2.69 -2.26 24.45
CA GLY A 308 -3.58 -1.20 24.93
C GLY A 308 -3.14 -0.54 26.24
N VAL A 309 -1.90 -0.73 26.67
CA VAL A 309 -1.36 -0.12 27.87
C VAL A 309 -1.05 1.36 27.61
N THR A 310 -1.27 2.21 28.60
CA THR A 310 -0.85 3.62 28.57
C THR A 310 0.47 3.79 29.31
N MET A 311 1.49 4.36 28.68
CA MET A 311 2.77 4.61 29.33
C MET A 311 2.61 5.65 30.44
N THR A 312 3.06 5.30 31.66
CA THR A 312 2.98 6.17 32.83
C THR A 312 3.86 7.41 32.72
N ALA A 313 3.52 8.48 33.42
CA ALA A 313 4.31 9.71 33.42
C ALA A 313 5.77 9.48 33.86
N SER A 314 5.99 8.66 34.90
CA SER A 314 7.33 8.28 35.35
C SER A 314 8.14 7.59 34.26
N ARG A 315 7.51 6.66 33.50
CA ARG A 315 8.17 5.94 32.40
C ARG A 315 8.49 6.85 31.21
N ARG A 316 7.61 7.82 30.92
CA ARG A 316 7.82 8.86 29.90
C ARG A 316 9.03 9.72 30.23
N LEU A 317 9.11 10.21 31.45
CA LEU A 317 10.25 11.04 31.89
C LEU A 317 11.58 10.27 31.84
N ARG A 318 11.61 9.02 32.29
CA ARG A 318 12.81 8.18 32.17
C ARG A 318 13.24 7.93 30.72
N LEU A 319 12.28 7.78 29.81
CA LEU A 319 12.58 7.59 28.39
C LEU A 319 13.17 8.87 27.76
N LEU A 320 12.64 10.04 28.11
CA LEU A 320 13.18 11.34 27.69
C LEU A 320 14.58 11.57 28.25
N GLU A 321 14.80 11.31 29.56
CA GLU A 321 16.11 11.40 30.19
C GLU A 321 17.14 10.48 29.52
N TRP A 322 16.78 9.23 29.23
CA TRP A 322 17.63 8.32 28.47
C TRP A 322 17.99 8.88 27.10
N ALA A 323 17.02 9.42 26.36
CA ALA A 323 17.26 9.97 25.03
C ALA A 323 18.18 11.19 25.08
N GLN A 324 17.98 12.08 26.04
CA GLN A 324 18.84 13.26 26.26
C GLN A 324 20.28 12.85 26.58
N ASN A 325 20.47 11.98 27.59
CA ASN A 325 21.79 11.59 28.08
C ASN A 325 22.63 10.84 27.03
N ASN A 326 21.98 10.17 26.06
CA ASN A 326 22.67 9.39 25.03
C ASN A 326 22.68 10.07 23.63
N GLY A 327 22.09 11.26 23.49
CA GLY A 327 21.92 11.88 22.18
C GLY A 327 21.02 11.05 21.25
N SER A 328 20.14 10.23 21.81
CA SER A 328 19.22 9.34 21.09
C SER A 328 17.94 10.08 20.69
N TRP A 329 17.16 9.47 19.79
CA TRP A 329 15.87 9.99 19.33
C TRP A 329 14.74 9.08 19.80
N ILE A 330 13.54 9.64 19.90
CA ILE A 330 12.32 8.90 20.16
C ILE A 330 11.37 9.15 19.00
N ILE A 331 10.79 8.10 18.42
CA ILE A 331 9.66 8.19 17.51
C ILE A 331 8.42 7.81 18.29
N GLU A 332 7.58 8.80 18.57
CA GLU A 332 6.27 8.65 19.20
C GLU A 332 5.21 8.45 18.13
N ASP A 333 4.66 7.26 17.98
CA ASP A 333 3.57 6.96 17.05
C ASP A 333 2.23 7.04 17.79
N ASP A 334 1.45 8.07 17.48
CA ASP A 334 0.16 8.37 18.09
C ASP A 334 -0.97 8.14 17.08
N TYR A 335 -1.49 6.92 17.03
CA TYR A 335 -2.36 6.44 15.97
C TYR A 335 -3.87 6.49 16.29
N ASP A 336 -4.29 6.52 17.58
CA ASP A 336 -5.70 6.48 18.00
C ASP A 336 -6.00 7.14 19.34
N SER A 337 -5.15 8.04 19.80
CA SER A 337 -5.27 8.70 21.11
C SER A 337 -6.48 9.62 21.27
N GLU A 338 -7.15 9.98 20.19
CA GLU A 338 -8.44 10.67 20.20
C GLU A 338 -9.52 9.87 20.91
N TYR A 339 -9.36 8.54 20.99
CA TYR A 339 -10.35 7.61 21.53
C TYR A 339 -9.95 7.13 22.92
N ARG A 340 -10.10 8.03 23.91
CA ARG A 340 -9.98 7.70 25.34
C ARG A 340 -11.37 7.78 26.00
N TYR A 341 -11.65 6.78 26.84
CA TYR A 341 -12.95 6.62 27.49
C TYR A 341 -12.81 6.75 29.00
N GLY A 342 -13.57 7.67 29.60
CA GLY A 342 -13.61 7.82 31.07
C GLY A 342 -12.38 8.52 31.70
N SER A 343 -11.49 9.14 30.90
CA SER A 343 -10.36 9.90 31.42
C SER A 343 -10.05 11.13 30.56
N LEU A 344 -9.39 12.12 31.14
CA LEU A 344 -8.89 13.29 30.41
C LEU A 344 -7.83 12.87 29.35
N PRO A 345 -7.69 13.65 28.27
CA PRO A 345 -6.58 13.49 27.34
C PRO A 345 -5.23 13.54 28.07
N ILE A 346 -4.32 12.64 27.70
CA ILE A 346 -2.96 12.65 28.25
C ILE A 346 -2.08 13.44 27.27
N ALA A 347 -1.23 14.32 27.81
CA ALA A 347 -0.22 15.01 27.02
C ALA A 347 0.65 14.00 26.26
N SER A 348 1.03 14.33 25.03
CA SER A 348 1.99 13.52 24.26
C SER A 348 3.36 13.48 24.96
N LEU A 349 4.18 12.51 24.60
CA LEU A 349 5.58 12.47 25.06
C LEU A 349 6.33 13.69 24.51
N GLN A 350 6.05 14.08 23.27
CA GLN A 350 6.60 15.29 22.62
C GLN A 350 6.24 16.55 23.40
N GLY A 351 5.04 16.67 23.95
CA GLY A 351 4.64 17.83 24.75
C GLY A 351 5.40 17.95 26.08
N LEU A 352 5.93 16.85 26.59
CA LEU A 352 6.79 16.81 27.78
C LEU A 352 8.27 17.03 27.46
N ASP A 353 8.66 16.84 26.21
CA ASP A 353 10.04 16.96 25.74
C ASP A 353 10.52 18.42 25.79
N ARG A 354 11.66 18.66 26.43
CA ARG A 354 12.30 20.00 26.52
C ARG A 354 13.53 20.13 25.62
N ASP A 355 14.05 19.02 25.14
CA ASP A 355 15.34 18.92 24.45
C ASP A 355 15.19 18.61 22.96
N ALA A 356 13.96 18.65 22.44
CA ALA A 356 13.62 18.38 21.05
C ALA A 356 14.15 17.01 20.53
N ARG A 357 13.98 15.95 21.34
CA ARG A 357 14.41 14.59 21.01
C ARG A 357 13.28 13.71 20.47
N VAL A 358 12.04 14.19 20.46
CA VAL A 358 10.89 13.44 20.04
C VAL A 358 10.44 13.86 18.64
N ILE A 359 10.35 12.87 17.74
CA ILE A 359 9.64 12.98 16.48
C ILE A 359 8.26 12.40 16.70
N TYR A 360 7.22 13.23 16.55
CA TYR A 360 5.86 12.82 16.77
C TYR A 360 5.21 12.45 15.42
N VAL A 361 4.59 11.29 15.35
CA VAL A 361 3.90 10.76 14.17
C VAL A 361 2.41 10.64 14.45
N GLY A 362 1.59 11.20 13.58
CA GLY A 362 0.14 11.07 13.65
C GLY A 362 -0.47 10.62 12.31
N THR A 363 -1.65 10.03 12.37
CA THR A 363 -2.35 9.53 11.18
C THR A 363 -3.84 9.81 11.24
N PHE A 364 -4.43 10.17 10.10
CA PHE A 364 -5.88 10.29 9.95
C PHE A 364 -6.58 8.97 9.57
N SER A 365 -5.80 7.92 9.30
CA SER A 365 -6.34 6.61 8.88
C SER A 365 -7.24 5.93 9.91
N LYS A 366 -7.08 6.25 11.20
CA LYS A 366 -7.86 5.67 12.30
C LYS A 366 -9.01 6.57 12.74
N VAL A 367 -8.84 7.85 12.56
CA VAL A 367 -9.81 8.86 13.00
C VAL A 367 -10.79 9.26 11.91
N LEU A 368 -10.45 9.05 10.62
CA LEU A 368 -11.33 9.25 9.47
C LEU A 368 -11.53 7.94 8.71
N PHE A 369 -10.73 7.68 7.68
CA PHE A 369 -10.79 6.42 6.94
C PHE A 369 -9.42 6.05 6.33
N PRO A 370 -9.06 4.75 6.22
CA PRO A 370 -7.73 4.32 5.81
C PRO A 370 -7.35 4.70 4.38
N ALA A 371 -8.34 4.75 3.46
CA ALA A 371 -8.14 5.09 2.05
C ALA A 371 -7.74 6.56 1.81
N LEU A 372 -7.91 7.45 2.80
CA LEU A 372 -7.46 8.83 2.73
C LEU A 372 -5.95 8.94 2.54
N ARG A 373 -5.18 7.98 3.08
CA ARG A 373 -3.72 7.92 3.01
C ARG A 373 -3.05 9.24 3.39
N LEU A 374 -3.43 9.80 4.54
CA LEU A 374 -2.91 11.07 5.04
C LEU A 374 -2.53 10.95 6.52
N GLY A 375 -1.38 11.49 6.85
CA GLY A 375 -0.82 11.60 8.18
C GLY A 375 0.15 12.77 8.24
N TYR A 376 0.88 12.89 9.34
CA TYR A 376 1.84 13.97 9.53
C TYR A 376 2.97 13.55 10.48
N ILE A 377 4.09 14.26 10.35
CA ILE A 377 5.23 14.21 11.26
C ILE A 377 5.39 15.60 11.87
N VAL A 378 5.62 15.66 13.18
CA VAL A 378 6.15 16.86 13.85
C VAL A 378 7.65 16.67 14.03
N ILE A 379 8.43 17.52 13.41
CA ILE A 379 9.88 17.40 13.28
C ILE A 379 10.55 18.45 14.17
N PRO A 380 11.57 18.08 14.96
CA PRO A 380 12.44 19.06 15.61
C PRO A 380 12.99 20.08 14.61
N THR A 381 13.02 21.35 14.99
CA THR A 381 13.31 22.48 14.09
C THR A 381 14.65 22.33 13.36
N ASP A 382 15.68 21.81 14.04
CA ASP A 382 17.02 21.59 13.51
C ASP A 382 17.09 20.45 12.47
N LEU A 383 16.09 19.54 12.46
CA LEU A 383 16.01 18.42 11.52
C LEU A 383 15.14 18.71 10.29
N VAL A 384 14.32 19.75 10.29
CA VAL A 384 13.36 20.05 9.20
C VAL A 384 14.02 19.98 7.83
N ARG A 385 15.16 20.64 7.64
CA ARG A 385 15.87 20.64 6.35
C ARG A 385 16.30 19.24 5.90
N ARG A 386 16.70 18.37 6.82
CA ARG A 386 17.10 16.99 6.50
C ARG A 386 15.90 16.13 6.09
N PHE A 387 14.78 16.28 6.79
CA PHE A 387 13.52 15.61 6.44
C PHE A 387 13.02 16.06 5.07
N MET A 388 13.10 17.37 4.78
CA MET A 388 12.74 17.93 3.47
C MET A 388 13.58 17.30 2.35
N ALA A 389 14.91 17.25 2.51
CA ALA A 389 15.80 16.67 1.51
C ALA A 389 15.52 15.19 1.25
N VAL A 390 15.24 14.40 2.29
CA VAL A 390 14.86 12.98 2.15
C VAL A 390 13.51 12.85 1.45
N ARG A 391 12.51 13.68 1.82
CA ARG A 391 11.20 13.71 1.21
C ARG A 391 11.27 14.00 -0.29
N GLU A 392 11.99 15.06 -0.65
CA GLU A 392 12.17 15.50 -2.02
C GLU A 392 12.84 14.42 -2.89
N ALA A 393 13.82 13.72 -2.33
CA ALA A 393 14.49 12.60 -3.01
C ALA A 393 13.60 11.35 -3.16
N MET A 394 12.59 11.15 -2.30
CA MET A 394 11.72 9.98 -2.34
C MET A 394 10.57 10.14 -3.33
N ASP A 395 9.84 11.24 -3.26
CA ASP A 395 8.60 11.44 -4.02
C ASP A 395 8.24 12.92 -4.24
N ILE A 396 9.22 13.81 -4.17
CA ILE A 396 9.17 15.25 -4.44
C ILE A 396 8.25 15.99 -3.45
N PHE A 397 6.94 15.76 -3.49
CA PHE A 397 5.94 16.36 -2.59
C PHE A 397 4.69 15.47 -2.47
N PRO A 398 3.91 15.58 -1.37
CA PRO A 398 2.69 14.81 -1.20
C PRO A 398 1.52 15.39 -2.00
N PRO A 399 0.56 14.57 -2.50
CA PRO A 399 -0.65 15.05 -3.18
C PRO A 399 -1.39 16.11 -2.34
N THR A 400 -1.73 17.25 -2.94
CA THR A 400 -2.22 18.44 -2.22
C THR A 400 -3.73 18.48 -2.04
N LEU A 401 -4.51 17.88 -2.94
CA LEU A 401 -5.99 17.99 -2.92
C LEU A 401 -6.59 17.49 -1.60
N ASN A 402 -6.25 16.29 -1.16
CA ASN A 402 -6.79 15.74 0.09
C ASN A 402 -6.33 16.53 1.32
N GLN A 403 -5.15 17.15 1.25
CA GLN A 403 -4.65 18.03 2.31
C GLN A 403 -5.49 19.31 2.41
N ALA A 404 -5.83 19.93 1.26
CA ALA A 404 -6.67 21.12 1.21
C ALA A 404 -8.09 20.83 1.74
N VAL A 405 -8.69 19.71 1.32
CA VAL A 405 -9.99 19.27 1.81
C VAL A 405 -9.96 19.04 3.33
N LEU A 406 -8.93 18.38 3.84
CA LEU A 406 -8.82 18.12 5.28
C LEU A 406 -8.50 19.39 6.08
N ALA A 407 -7.75 20.32 5.53
CA ALA A 407 -7.51 21.63 6.17
C ALA A 407 -8.84 22.36 6.45
N ASP A 408 -9.71 22.45 5.45
CA ASP A 408 -11.03 23.05 5.60
C ASP A 408 -11.92 22.23 6.55
N PHE A 409 -11.88 20.90 6.45
CA PHE A 409 -12.63 20.00 7.33
C PHE A 409 -12.26 20.19 8.82
N ILE A 410 -10.99 20.46 9.10
CA ILE A 410 -10.52 20.80 10.45
C ILE A 410 -10.94 22.23 10.82
N ALA A 411 -10.64 23.21 9.98
CA ALA A 411 -10.87 24.63 10.25
C ALA A 411 -12.35 24.96 10.44
N GLU A 412 -13.26 24.33 9.69
CA GLU A 412 -14.71 24.48 9.80
C GLU A 412 -15.32 23.67 10.97
N GLY A 413 -14.48 22.99 11.77
CA GLY A 413 -14.88 22.25 12.97
C GLY A 413 -15.58 20.92 12.70
N HIS A 414 -15.61 20.45 11.45
CA HIS A 414 -16.20 19.15 11.09
C HIS A 414 -15.42 17.99 11.72
N PHE A 415 -14.08 18.09 11.74
CA PHE A 415 -13.20 17.11 12.36
C PHE A 415 -13.50 16.96 13.86
N ALA A 416 -13.58 18.06 14.61
CA ALA A 416 -13.85 18.02 16.04
C ALA A 416 -15.26 17.43 16.36
N ARG A 417 -16.26 17.74 15.53
CA ARG A 417 -17.60 17.13 15.65
C ARG A 417 -17.58 15.64 15.39
N HIS A 418 -16.85 15.20 14.35
CA HIS A 418 -16.69 13.79 14.01
C HIS A 418 -16.01 13.02 15.15
N ILE A 419 -14.85 13.49 15.65
CA ILE A 419 -14.14 12.85 16.77
C ILE A 419 -15.05 12.70 18.00
N ARG A 420 -15.81 13.73 18.35
CA ARG A 420 -16.74 13.70 19.50
C ARG A 420 -17.79 12.61 19.35
N ARG A 421 -18.40 12.52 18.15
CA ARG A 421 -19.41 11.50 17.82
C ARG A 421 -18.78 10.09 17.85
N MET A 422 -17.64 9.90 17.22
CA MET A 422 -17.00 8.59 17.14
C MET A 422 -16.49 8.11 18.51
N ARG A 423 -16.04 9.02 19.38
CA ARG A 423 -15.66 8.66 20.76
C ARG A 423 -16.83 8.05 21.53
N GLN A 424 -18.03 8.58 21.38
CA GLN A 424 -19.22 8.02 22.01
C GLN A 424 -19.54 6.63 21.44
N ILE A 425 -19.61 6.50 20.11
CA ILE A 425 -19.90 5.23 19.42
C ILE A 425 -18.88 4.14 19.81
N TYR A 426 -17.60 4.46 19.80
CA TYR A 426 -16.57 3.47 20.15
C TYR A 426 -16.54 3.15 21.64
N SER A 427 -16.90 4.08 22.52
CA SER A 427 -17.11 3.80 23.94
C SER A 427 -18.19 2.75 24.16
N GLU A 428 -19.34 2.90 23.50
CA GLU A 428 -20.46 1.95 23.54
C GLU A 428 -20.05 0.57 22.99
N ARG A 429 -19.38 0.53 21.83
CA ARG A 429 -18.92 -0.71 21.21
C ARG A 429 -17.89 -1.44 22.07
N ARG A 430 -16.95 -0.70 22.65
CA ARG A 430 -15.99 -1.27 23.60
C ARG A 430 -16.67 -1.86 24.83
N GLY A 431 -17.62 -1.14 25.41
CA GLY A 431 -18.41 -1.62 26.55
C GLY A 431 -19.18 -2.90 26.21
N ALA A 432 -19.85 -2.93 25.05
CA ALA A 432 -20.55 -4.12 24.56
C ALA A 432 -19.61 -5.31 24.35
N LEU A 433 -18.44 -5.08 23.74
CA LEU A 433 -17.43 -6.13 23.56
C LEU A 433 -16.91 -6.65 24.90
N ALA A 434 -16.52 -5.77 25.81
CA ALA A 434 -15.99 -6.15 27.12
C ALA A 434 -17.02 -6.95 27.93
N LYS A 435 -18.28 -6.50 27.94
CA LYS A 435 -19.37 -7.21 28.58
C LYS A 435 -19.61 -8.59 27.96
N ALA A 436 -19.71 -8.67 26.64
CA ALA A 436 -19.92 -9.94 25.94
C ALA A 436 -18.77 -10.93 26.16
N ILE A 437 -17.51 -10.47 26.21
CA ILE A 437 -16.35 -11.32 26.55
C ILE A 437 -16.49 -11.85 27.98
N ALA A 438 -16.84 -11.00 28.95
CA ALA A 438 -17.00 -11.40 30.34
C ALA A 438 -18.13 -12.45 30.50
N ASP A 439 -19.28 -12.22 29.85
CA ASP A 439 -20.45 -13.10 29.90
C ASP A 439 -20.22 -14.46 29.21
N GLU A 440 -19.56 -14.47 28.06
CA GLU A 440 -19.49 -15.66 27.18
C GLU A 440 -18.16 -16.44 27.30
N LEU A 441 -17.05 -15.76 27.58
CA LEU A 441 -15.71 -16.34 27.59
C LEU A 441 -15.09 -16.36 28.99
N GLY A 442 -15.49 -15.42 29.87
CA GLY A 442 -15.08 -15.38 31.28
C GLY A 442 -13.55 -15.56 31.46
N PRO A 443 -13.11 -16.54 32.26
CA PRO A 443 -11.69 -16.75 32.55
C PRO A 443 -10.87 -17.27 31.35
N ARG A 444 -11.52 -17.66 30.25
CA ARG A 444 -10.84 -18.17 29.04
C ARG A 444 -10.24 -17.06 28.18
N LEU A 445 -10.60 -15.81 28.44
CA LEU A 445 -10.08 -14.67 27.67
C LEU A 445 -9.92 -13.46 28.58
N GLN A 446 -8.72 -13.32 29.16
CA GLN A 446 -8.40 -12.22 30.08
C GLN A 446 -8.11 -10.94 29.32
N MET A 447 -8.95 -9.91 29.47
CA MET A 447 -8.74 -8.60 28.88
C MET A 447 -7.46 -7.94 29.39
N LEU A 448 -6.76 -7.22 28.51
CA LEU A 448 -5.52 -6.49 28.77
C LEU A 448 -5.72 -5.00 28.45
N GLY A 449 -4.82 -4.16 28.99
CA GLY A 449 -4.73 -2.74 28.66
C GLY A 449 -5.79 -1.86 29.33
N SER A 450 -5.84 -0.62 28.88
CA SER A 450 -6.69 0.46 29.41
C SER A 450 -7.93 0.71 28.52
N PRO A 451 -8.96 1.44 29.02
CA PRO A 451 -10.14 1.78 28.24
C PRO A 451 -9.83 2.91 27.24
N ALA A 452 -9.14 2.57 26.16
CA ALA A 452 -8.77 3.49 25.09
C ALA A 452 -8.71 2.80 23.71
N GLY A 453 -8.54 3.58 22.66
CA GLY A 453 -8.26 3.15 21.29
C GLY A 453 -9.43 2.53 20.55
N MET A 454 -9.14 1.68 19.56
CA MET A 454 -10.10 1.04 18.66
C MET A 454 -10.04 -0.49 18.70
N HIS A 455 -9.21 -1.07 19.55
CA HIS A 455 -9.10 -2.52 19.74
C HIS A 455 -8.93 -2.87 21.22
N LEU A 456 -9.16 -4.12 21.53
CA LEU A 456 -8.97 -4.73 22.81
C LEU A 456 -8.04 -5.94 22.65
N ALA A 457 -7.01 -6.03 23.46
CA ALA A 457 -6.20 -7.24 23.55
C ALA A 457 -6.69 -8.13 24.67
N ALA A 458 -6.65 -9.44 24.48
CA ALA A 458 -7.00 -10.40 25.51
C ALA A 458 -6.08 -11.61 25.48
N ALA A 459 -5.63 -12.04 26.65
CA ALA A 459 -4.77 -13.20 26.82
C ALA A 459 -5.58 -14.50 26.84
N LEU A 460 -5.04 -15.52 26.20
CA LEU A 460 -5.52 -16.89 26.27
C LEU A 460 -4.87 -17.65 27.44
N PRO A 461 -5.50 -18.71 27.96
CA PRO A 461 -4.91 -19.57 28.97
C PRO A 461 -3.56 -20.18 28.54
N ARG A 462 -2.74 -20.56 29.51
CA ARG A 462 -1.48 -21.27 29.23
C ARG A 462 -1.75 -22.54 28.42
N GLY A 463 -0.88 -22.84 27.45
CA GLY A 463 -1.02 -23.98 26.56
C GLY A 463 -1.87 -23.73 25.30
N SER A 464 -2.64 -22.63 25.25
CA SER A 464 -3.38 -22.27 24.03
C SER A 464 -2.45 -21.82 22.89
N ARG A 465 -2.93 -21.93 21.65
CA ARG A 465 -2.24 -21.42 20.46
C ARG A 465 -3.16 -20.48 19.70
N ASP A 466 -2.84 -19.19 19.66
CA ASP A 466 -3.68 -18.15 19.11
C ASP A 466 -3.80 -18.20 17.57
N ARG A 467 -2.72 -18.54 16.86
CA ARG A 467 -2.74 -18.60 15.38
C ARG A 467 -3.76 -19.60 14.83
N PRO A 468 -3.82 -20.87 15.28
CA PRO A 468 -4.88 -21.79 14.85
C PRO A 468 -6.28 -21.26 15.14
N ILE A 469 -6.49 -20.62 16.29
CA ILE A 469 -7.77 -20.02 16.68
C ILE A 469 -8.13 -18.92 15.66
N SER A 470 -7.21 -18.01 15.35
CA SER A 470 -7.44 -16.92 14.39
C SER A 470 -7.72 -17.45 12.97
N VAL A 471 -7.06 -18.53 12.54
CA VAL A 471 -7.34 -19.16 11.25
C VAL A 471 -8.76 -19.75 11.21
N ARG A 472 -9.19 -20.46 12.27
CA ARG A 472 -10.57 -21.00 12.34
C ARG A 472 -11.60 -19.86 12.41
N ALA A 473 -11.32 -18.80 13.17
CA ALA A 473 -12.17 -17.62 13.27
C ALA A 473 -12.36 -16.94 11.91
N ALA A 474 -11.29 -16.76 11.14
CA ALA A 474 -11.34 -16.16 9.81
C ALA A 474 -12.23 -16.96 8.84
N ARG A 475 -12.21 -18.30 8.90
CA ARG A 475 -13.11 -19.18 8.12
C ARG A 475 -14.61 -18.98 8.45
N GLN A 476 -14.90 -18.42 9.61
CA GLN A 476 -16.25 -18.07 10.06
C GLN A 476 -16.55 -16.57 9.91
N GLY A 477 -15.72 -15.79 9.21
CA GLY A 477 -15.91 -14.37 9.04
C GLY A 477 -15.66 -13.55 10.32
N LEU A 478 -14.80 -14.05 11.23
CA LEU A 478 -14.34 -13.34 12.43
C LEU A 478 -12.84 -13.05 12.29
N TRP A 479 -12.47 -11.78 12.25
CA TRP A 479 -11.15 -11.34 11.86
C TRP A 479 -10.26 -10.99 13.06
N VAL A 480 -10.13 -11.93 13.98
CA VAL A 480 -9.30 -11.75 15.19
C VAL A 480 -7.82 -11.94 14.87
N MET A 481 -7.00 -10.99 15.29
CA MET A 481 -5.55 -11.07 15.06
C MET A 481 -4.86 -11.82 16.22
N PRO A 482 -3.97 -12.79 15.94
CA PRO A 482 -3.21 -13.47 17.00
C PRO A 482 -2.19 -12.51 17.61
N LEU A 483 -2.20 -12.39 18.93
CA LEU A 483 -1.28 -11.53 19.70
C LEU A 483 0.18 -11.97 19.50
N SER A 484 0.42 -13.27 19.37
CA SER A 484 1.78 -13.83 19.20
C SER A 484 2.49 -13.30 17.95
N THR A 485 1.77 -12.81 16.93
CA THR A 485 2.37 -12.22 15.74
C THR A 485 3.02 -10.86 15.97
N CYS A 486 2.72 -10.22 17.10
CA CYS A 486 3.30 -8.95 17.50
C CYS A 486 4.64 -9.11 18.25
N TYR A 487 5.09 -10.34 18.50
CA TYR A 487 6.38 -10.62 19.13
C TYR A 487 7.46 -10.96 18.09
N LEU A 488 8.70 -10.56 18.37
CA LEU A 488 9.90 -10.96 17.63
C LEU A 488 10.59 -12.15 18.29
N GLY A 489 10.65 -12.14 19.62
CA GLY A 489 11.36 -13.11 20.42
C GLY A 489 10.61 -14.42 20.62
N ARG A 490 11.31 -15.38 21.26
CA ARG A 490 10.70 -16.62 21.77
C ARG A 490 9.88 -16.33 23.03
N GLY A 491 8.87 -17.16 23.33
CA GLY A 491 8.05 -17.01 24.53
C GLY A 491 6.90 -16.01 24.39
N ALA A 492 6.42 -15.79 23.15
CA ALA A 492 5.29 -14.92 22.88
C ALA A 492 4.05 -15.29 23.72
N ARG A 493 3.45 -14.30 24.37
CA ARG A 493 2.15 -14.45 25.04
C ARG A 493 1.09 -14.79 24.01
N GLN A 494 0.32 -15.83 24.26
CA GLN A 494 -0.79 -16.23 23.39
C GLN A 494 -2.02 -15.39 23.73
N GLY A 495 -2.71 -14.89 22.71
CA GLY A 495 -3.85 -14.01 22.91
C GLY A 495 -4.50 -13.58 21.60
N LEU A 496 -5.56 -12.81 21.72
CA LEU A 496 -6.31 -12.28 20.59
C LEU A 496 -6.36 -10.75 20.67
N VAL A 497 -6.23 -10.09 19.52
CA VAL A 497 -6.47 -8.66 19.38
C VAL A 497 -7.75 -8.47 18.58
N LEU A 498 -8.71 -7.77 19.16
CA LEU A 498 -10.09 -7.65 18.67
C LEU A 498 -10.39 -6.17 18.39
N GLY A 499 -10.53 -5.81 17.11
CA GLY A 499 -11.03 -4.50 16.71
C GLY A 499 -12.53 -4.39 16.95
N TYR A 500 -12.99 -3.21 17.36
CA TYR A 500 -14.41 -2.95 17.54
C TYR A 500 -14.93 -1.75 16.72
N GLY A 501 -14.06 -1.15 15.91
CA GLY A 501 -14.45 -0.02 15.07
C GLY A 501 -15.50 -0.36 14.03
N GLY A 502 -15.42 -1.52 13.38
CA GLY A 502 -16.33 -1.96 12.32
C GLY A 502 -17.54 -2.81 12.76
N THR A 503 -17.78 -2.99 14.08
CA THR A 503 -18.88 -3.85 14.56
C THR A 503 -19.81 -3.06 15.48
N SER A 504 -21.11 -3.03 15.20
CA SER A 504 -22.09 -2.32 16.04
C SER A 504 -22.20 -2.94 17.43
N ALA A 505 -22.55 -2.11 18.43
CA ALA A 505 -22.76 -2.58 19.81
C ALA A 505 -23.82 -3.68 19.89
N ALA A 506 -24.90 -3.57 19.11
CA ALA A 506 -25.98 -4.57 19.05
C ALA A 506 -25.52 -5.92 18.48
N ALA A 507 -24.62 -5.93 17.50
CA ALA A 507 -24.10 -7.16 16.88
C ALA A 507 -22.99 -7.84 17.73
N MET A 508 -22.40 -7.14 18.70
CA MET A 508 -21.25 -7.59 19.45
C MET A 508 -21.49 -8.91 20.24
N PRO A 509 -22.62 -9.10 20.98
CA PRO A 509 -22.86 -10.35 21.70
C PRO A 509 -22.94 -11.57 20.78
N ALA A 510 -23.57 -11.44 19.61
CA ALA A 510 -23.65 -12.53 18.63
C ALA A 510 -22.27 -12.88 18.06
N ALA A 511 -21.45 -11.89 17.76
CA ALA A 511 -20.08 -12.08 17.27
C ALA A 511 -19.20 -12.80 18.33
N VAL A 512 -19.32 -12.41 19.62
CA VAL A 512 -18.56 -13.04 20.71
C VAL A 512 -19.04 -14.48 20.98
N ARG A 513 -20.34 -14.80 20.90
CA ARG A 513 -20.83 -16.20 20.98
C ARG A 513 -20.21 -17.07 19.87
N ARG A 514 -20.12 -16.56 18.65
CA ARG A 514 -19.44 -17.27 17.55
C ARG A 514 -17.96 -17.47 17.85
N LEU A 515 -17.29 -16.43 18.37
CA LEU A 515 -15.89 -16.52 18.78
C LEU A 515 -15.70 -17.56 19.90
N ARG A 516 -16.62 -17.64 20.88
CA ARG A 516 -16.60 -18.67 21.94
C ARG A 516 -16.53 -20.08 21.34
N ALA A 517 -17.40 -20.38 20.39
CA ALA A 517 -17.39 -21.69 19.73
C ALA A 517 -16.02 -22.01 19.10
N VAL A 518 -15.35 -21.04 18.49
CA VAL A 518 -14.01 -21.23 17.90
C VAL A 518 -12.93 -21.41 18.95
N VAL A 519 -12.99 -20.67 20.06
CA VAL A 519 -11.98 -20.74 21.16
C VAL A 519 -12.11 -22.05 21.93
N THR A 520 -13.34 -22.58 22.09
CA THR A 520 -13.61 -23.80 22.88
C THR A 520 -13.44 -25.10 22.07
N SER A 521 -13.47 -25.05 20.75
CA SER A 521 -13.31 -26.23 19.88
C SER A 521 -11.85 -26.63 19.59
N GLY A 522 -10.90 -26.15 20.33
CA GLY A 522 -9.46 -26.47 20.24
C GLY A 522 -8.82 -26.46 21.58
#